data_f88c7b243cc3e94ff4cf603c9d41cc84
#
_entry.id   f88c7b243cc3e94ff4cf603c9d41cc84
#
_cell.length_a   1.000
_cell.length_b   1.000
_cell.length_c   1.000
_cell.angle_alpha   90.00
_cell.angle_beta   90.00
_cell.angle_gamma   90.00
#
_symmetry.space_group_name_H-M   'P 1'
#
loop_
_entity.id
_entity.type
_entity.pdbx_description
1 polymer ?
#
loop_
_entity_poly.entity_id
_entity_poly.type
_entity_poly.pdbx_seq_one_letter_code
_entity_poly.pdbx_strand_id
1 'polypeptide(L)'
;MSIRQLNATSSKEEDRVLFRFTTVANEEFRLWLTRARVAQILALGTRAAEVKLEREDHIPSQAKAIAEFRQQAVQQNTPFTEFEPAAQLPLGEVPPLVLEIQMSIENELFALQMKLSGGKTLTMRLTEDLLGKLRVLLEKITQSANWGLVSAAPSQAPNPSPESSTPTPPSDSGKILH
;
A
#
# COMPACT_ATOMS: atom_id res chain seq x y z
N MET A 1 -15.12 16.19 4.26
CA MET A 1 -15.69 14.84 4.52
C MET A 1 -14.74 14.12 5.47
N SER A 2 -15.19 13.79 6.68
CA SER A 2 -14.39 13.07 7.68
C SER A 2 -14.74 11.59 7.64
N ILE A 3 -13.75 10.73 7.40
CA ILE A 3 -13.92 9.29 7.25
C ILE A 3 -13.89 8.65 8.64
N ARG A 4 -14.85 7.77 8.92
CA ARG A 4 -14.97 7.03 10.17
C ARG A 4 -14.37 5.63 10.05
N GLN A 5 -14.66 4.94 8.95
CA GLN A 5 -14.28 3.54 8.78
C GLN A 5 -13.98 3.24 7.30
N LEU A 6 -13.03 2.34 7.06
CA LEU A 6 -12.67 1.81 5.74
C LEU A 6 -12.92 0.31 5.72
N ASN A 7 -13.38 -0.21 4.60
CA ASN A 7 -13.55 -1.63 4.36
C ASN A 7 -13.27 -1.97 2.89
N ALA A 8 -12.80 -3.18 2.63
CA ALA A 8 -12.63 -3.70 1.30
C ALA A 8 -12.92 -5.20 1.28
N THR A 9 -13.58 -5.66 0.22
CA THR A 9 -13.91 -7.06 0.01
C THR A 9 -13.60 -7.43 -1.43
N SER A 10 -12.85 -8.49 -1.66
CA SER A 10 -12.55 -8.97 -3.02
C SER A 10 -13.70 -9.80 -3.58
N SER A 11 -14.08 -9.52 -4.84
CA SER A 11 -14.90 -10.43 -5.65
C SER A 11 -13.96 -11.27 -6.50
N LYS A 12 -13.86 -12.57 -6.20
CA LYS A 12 -12.99 -13.49 -6.95
C LYS A 12 -13.45 -13.71 -8.38
N GLU A 13 -14.77 -13.67 -8.59
CA GLU A 13 -15.40 -13.91 -9.89
C GLU A 13 -15.19 -12.76 -10.87
N GLU A 14 -15.13 -11.53 -10.36
CA GLU A 14 -15.06 -10.33 -11.19
C GLU A 14 -13.67 -9.66 -11.21
N ASP A 15 -12.69 -10.21 -10.49
CA ASP A 15 -11.34 -9.64 -10.33
C ASP A 15 -11.38 -8.15 -9.89
N ARG A 16 -12.28 -7.84 -8.96
CA ARG A 16 -12.54 -6.49 -8.44
C ARG A 16 -12.57 -6.49 -6.93
N VAL A 17 -12.40 -5.29 -6.36
CA VAL A 17 -12.59 -5.01 -4.94
C VAL A 17 -13.79 -4.09 -4.77
N LEU A 18 -14.72 -4.49 -3.93
CA LEU A 18 -15.72 -3.58 -3.38
C LEU A 18 -15.05 -2.81 -2.23
N PHE A 19 -14.70 -1.57 -2.50
CA PHE A 19 -14.17 -0.63 -1.52
C PHE A 19 -15.33 0.17 -0.93
N ARG A 20 -15.39 0.22 0.40
CA ARG A 20 -16.43 0.93 1.14
C ARG A 20 -15.80 1.82 2.20
N PHE A 21 -16.41 2.95 2.45
CA PHE A 21 -16.08 3.75 3.61
C PHE A 21 -17.30 4.48 4.14
N THR A 22 -17.30 4.73 5.45
CA THR A 22 -18.34 5.51 6.11
C THR A 22 -17.76 6.84 6.61
N THR A 23 -18.63 7.85 6.69
CA THR A 23 -18.29 9.17 7.21
C THR A 23 -18.94 9.40 8.57
N VAL A 24 -18.46 10.41 9.28
CA VAL A 24 -19.09 10.85 10.54
C VAL A 24 -20.50 11.40 10.35
N ALA A 25 -20.86 11.76 9.11
CA ALA A 25 -22.22 12.19 8.74
C ALA A 25 -23.18 11.02 8.45
N ASN A 26 -22.81 9.79 8.81
CA ASN A 26 -23.58 8.57 8.58
C ASN A 26 -23.88 8.29 7.10
N GLU A 27 -22.90 8.60 6.24
CA GLU A 27 -22.95 8.32 4.80
C GLU A 27 -22.03 7.12 4.51
N GLU A 28 -22.44 6.22 3.63
CA GLU A 28 -21.63 5.12 3.10
C GLU A 28 -21.39 5.31 1.62
N PHE A 29 -20.13 5.25 1.23
CA PHE A 29 -19.68 5.25 -0.15
C PHE A 29 -19.21 3.86 -0.53
N ARG A 30 -19.73 3.36 -1.66
CA ARG A 30 -19.39 2.04 -2.22
C ARG A 30 -18.82 2.23 -3.60
N LEU A 31 -17.67 1.63 -3.89
CA LEU A 31 -16.96 1.80 -5.15
C LEU A 31 -16.37 0.48 -5.62
N TRP A 32 -16.46 0.20 -6.90
CA TRP A 32 -15.72 -0.89 -7.51
C TRP A 32 -14.31 -0.42 -7.94
N LEU A 33 -13.29 -1.14 -7.49
CA LEU A 33 -11.90 -0.97 -7.88
C LEU A 33 -11.43 -2.20 -8.66
N THR A 34 -10.93 -1.99 -9.87
CA THR A 34 -10.23 -3.06 -10.59
C THR A 34 -8.83 -3.28 -9.97
N ARG A 35 -8.23 -4.42 -10.23
CA ARG A 35 -6.84 -4.72 -9.84
C ARG A 35 -5.86 -3.60 -10.21
N ALA A 36 -5.98 -3.05 -11.43
CA ALA A 36 -5.16 -1.93 -11.88
C ALA A 36 -5.34 -0.66 -11.03
N ARG A 37 -6.57 -0.36 -10.58
CA ARG A 37 -6.84 0.79 -9.72
C ARG A 37 -6.33 0.59 -8.30
N VAL A 38 -6.43 -0.62 -7.77
CA VAL A 38 -5.82 -0.95 -6.48
C VAL A 38 -4.31 -0.78 -6.53
N ALA A 39 -3.63 -1.32 -7.55
CA ALA A 39 -2.20 -1.13 -7.76
C ALA A 39 -1.82 0.35 -7.86
N GLN A 40 -2.61 1.14 -8.58
CA GLN A 40 -2.40 2.58 -8.74
C GLN A 40 -2.53 3.33 -7.40
N ILE A 41 -3.54 3.02 -6.56
CA ILE A 41 -3.68 3.63 -5.22
C ILE A 41 -2.46 3.30 -4.36
N LEU A 42 -2.01 2.05 -4.35
CA LEU A 42 -0.83 1.63 -3.58
C LEU A 42 0.43 2.39 -4.02
N ALA A 43 0.70 2.46 -5.32
CA ALA A 43 1.86 3.17 -5.86
C ALA A 43 1.80 4.68 -5.58
N LEU A 44 0.66 5.33 -5.84
CA LEU A 44 0.48 6.77 -5.58
C LEU A 44 0.56 7.09 -4.09
N GLY A 45 -0.01 6.24 -3.22
CA GLY A 45 0.04 6.41 -1.77
C GLY A 45 1.46 6.31 -1.22
N THR A 46 2.27 5.37 -1.73
CA THR A 46 3.70 5.27 -1.38
C THR A 46 4.44 6.54 -1.79
N ARG A 47 4.32 6.93 -3.05
CA ARG A 47 5.02 8.12 -3.56
C ARG A 47 4.58 9.42 -2.88
N ALA A 48 3.30 9.58 -2.59
CA ALA A 48 2.79 10.75 -1.90
C ALA A 48 3.34 10.87 -0.47
N ALA A 49 3.47 9.75 0.27
CA ALA A 49 4.08 9.74 1.59
C ALA A 49 5.56 10.15 1.55
N GLU A 50 6.32 9.66 0.57
CA GLU A 50 7.71 10.06 0.35
C GLU A 50 7.83 11.55 0.02
N VAL A 51 7.03 12.05 -0.95
CA VAL A 51 7.03 13.46 -1.37
C VAL A 51 6.67 14.39 -0.21
N LYS A 52 5.75 13.99 0.67
CA LYS A 52 5.43 14.78 1.86
C LYS A 52 6.65 14.94 2.75
N LEU A 53 7.37 13.86 3.03
CA LEU A 53 8.60 13.89 3.85
C LEU A 53 9.73 14.66 3.17
N GLU A 54 9.88 14.57 1.84
CA GLU A 54 10.83 15.39 1.09
C GLU A 54 10.54 16.90 1.25
N ARG A 55 9.27 17.30 1.37
CA ARG A 55 8.88 18.70 1.65
C ARG A 55 9.16 19.14 3.09
N GLU A 56 9.32 18.21 4.01
CA GLU A 56 9.72 18.42 5.41
C GLU A 56 11.26 18.44 5.60
N ASP A 57 12.02 18.79 4.55
CA ASP A 57 13.49 18.87 4.53
C ASP A 57 14.25 17.54 4.72
N HIS A 58 13.60 16.40 4.44
CA HIS A 58 14.27 15.10 4.38
C HIS A 58 14.88 14.84 3.00
N ILE A 59 16.12 14.34 2.96
CA ILE A 59 16.68 13.87 1.71
C ILE A 59 15.92 12.62 1.20
N PRO A 60 15.82 12.38 -0.14
CA PRO A 60 14.97 11.33 -0.70
C PRO A 60 15.17 9.93 -0.11
N SER A 61 16.41 9.53 0.16
CA SER A 61 16.71 8.23 0.77
C SER A 61 16.19 8.11 2.21
N GLN A 62 16.24 9.17 3.00
CA GLN A 62 15.69 9.21 4.36
C GLN A 62 14.17 9.26 4.33
N ALA A 63 13.58 10.08 3.45
CA ALA A 63 12.12 10.16 3.26
C ALA A 63 11.53 8.77 2.94
N LYS A 64 12.15 8.03 2.05
CA LYS A 64 11.75 6.67 1.73
C LYS A 64 11.82 5.74 2.96
N ALA A 65 12.94 5.71 3.66
CA ALA A 65 13.11 4.86 4.85
C ALA A 65 12.11 5.19 5.97
N ILE A 66 11.86 6.49 6.21
CA ILE A 66 10.87 6.95 7.19
C ILE A 66 9.45 6.55 6.76
N ALA A 67 9.10 6.71 5.48
CA ALA A 67 7.78 6.33 4.96
C ALA A 67 7.54 4.82 5.09
N GLU A 68 8.54 3.98 4.79
CA GLU A 68 8.48 2.54 4.96
C GLU A 68 8.33 2.14 6.44
N PHE A 69 9.10 2.75 7.34
CA PHE A 69 9.00 2.50 8.78
C PHE A 69 7.62 2.88 9.34
N ARG A 70 7.09 4.06 8.96
CA ARG A 70 5.75 4.50 9.37
C ARG A 70 4.68 3.53 8.85
N GLN A 71 4.80 3.06 7.61
CA GLN A 71 3.87 2.08 7.03
C GLN A 71 3.91 0.75 7.78
N GLN A 72 5.09 0.25 8.15
CA GLN A 72 5.24 -0.97 8.95
C GLN A 72 4.58 -0.81 10.32
N ALA A 73 4.77 0.33 10.97
CA ALA A 73 4.12 0.62 12.26
C ALA A 73 2.59 0.62 12.14
N VAL A 74 2.04 1.19 11.06
CA VAL A 74 0.58 1.14 10.79
C VAL A 74 0.11 -0.30 10.55
N GLN A 75 0.88 -1.11 9.80
CA GLN A 75 0.54 -2.53 9.59
C GLN A 75 0.42 -3.33 10.87
N GLN A 76 1.34 -3.10 11.82
CA GLN A 76 1.38 -3.82 13.09
C GLN A 76 0.28 -3.37 14.05
N ASN A 77 -0.11 -2.10 14.00
CA ASN A 77 -0.99 -1.47 14.99
C ASN A 77 -2.42 -1.20 14.50
N THR A 78 -2.79 -1.62 13.27
CA THR A 78 -4.14 -1.37 12.75
C THR A 78 -5.07 -2.54 13.06
N PRO A 79 -5.98 -2.43 14.05
CA PRO A 79 -7.05 -3.38 14.24
C PRO A 79 -8.09 -3.18 13.11
N PHE A 80 -8.52 -4.28 12.51
CA PHE A 80 -9.66 -4.25 11.58
C PHE A 80 -10.91 -4.66 12.38
N THR A 81 -11.78 -3.69 12.61
CA THR A 81 -13.08 -3.91 13.25
C THR A 81 -14.12 -4.29 12.19
N GLU A 82 -15.20 -4.94 12.63
CA GLU A 82 -16.35 -5.22 11.79
C GLU A 82 -16.87 -3.92 11.16
N PHE A 83 -17.27 -4.01 9.89
CA PHE A 83 -17.75 -2.84 9.16
C PHE A 83 -19.21 -2.56 9.53
N GLU A 84 -19.48 -1.36 10.01
CA GLU A 84 -20.81 -0.86 10.32
C GLU A 84 -21.37 -0.08 9.13
N PRO A 85 -22.42 -0.59 8.45
CA PRO A 85 -23.06 0.14 7.35
C PRO A 85 -23.65 1.48 7.84
N ALA A 86 -23.70 2.46 6.96
CA ALA A 86 -24.34 3.73 7.23
C ALA A 86 -25.72 3.83 6.51
N ALA A 87 -26.58 4.71 7.02
CA ALA A 87 -27.96 4.80 6.54
C ALA A 87 -28.09 5.46 5.17
N GLN A 88 -27.14 6.34 4.79
CA GLN A 88 -27.23 7.13 3.55
C GLN A 88 -26.23 6.62 2.52
N LEU A 89 -26.67 6.50 1.26
CA LEU A 89 -25.87 6.06 0.11
C LEU A 89 -25.80 7.20 -0.93
N PRO A 90 -24.88 8.18 -0.77
CA PRO A 90 -24.83 9.36 -1.65
C PRO A 90 -24.55 9.04 -3.12
N LEU A 91 -23.95 7.89 -3.42
CA LEU A 91 -23.69 7.41 -4.78
C LEU A 91 -24.80 6.47 -5.30
N GLY A 92 -25.81 6.17 -4.48
CA GLY A 92 -26.86 5.20 -4.78
C GLY A 92 -26.51 3.77 -4.35
N GLU A 93 -27.43 2.85 -4.61
CA GLU A 93 -27.31 1.43 -4.19
C GLU A 93 -26.29 0.66 -5.04
N VAL A 94 -26.19 1.01 -6.32
CA VAL A 94 -25.25 0.36 -7.25
C VAL A 94 -23.89 1.04 -7.18
N PRO A 95 -22.83 0.34 -6.72
CA PRO A 95 -21.51 0.92 -6.62
C PRO A 95 -20.95 1.28 -8.00
N PRO A 96 -20.54 2.55 -8.26
CA PRO A 96 -19.89 2.90 -9.51
C PRO A 96 -18.46 2.34 -9.59
N LEU A 97 -18.00 2.13 -10.84
CA LEU A 97 -16.62 1.75 -11.11
C LEU A 97 -15.71 2.97 -11.08
N VAL A 98 -14.56 2.86 -10.45
CA VAL A 98 -13.50 3.89 -10.49
C VAL A 98 -12.72 3.75 -11.80
N LEU A 99 -12.75 4.81 -12.61
CA LEU A 99 -12.11 4.86 -13.94
C LEU A 99 -10.72 5.47 -13.91
N GLU A 100 -10.55 6.54 -13.14
CA GLU A 100 -9.28 7.27 -13.02
C GLU A 100 -9.01 7.61 -11.57
N ILE A 101 -7.73 7.68 -11.22
CA ILE A 101 -7.28 8.03 -9.86
C ILE A 101 -6.16 9.04 -9.98
N GLN A 102 -6.23 10.08 -9.16
CA GLN A 102 -5.18 11.06 -8.96
C GLN A 102 -4.97 11.25 -7.45
N MET A 103 -3.74 11.57 -7.06
CA MET A 103 -3.40 11.90 -5.68
C MET A 103 -2.57 13.17 -5.64
N SER A 104 -2.96 14.10 -4.78
CA SER A 104 -2.24 15.35 -4.50
C SER A 104 -2.07 15.53 -2.99
N ILE A 105 -1.19 16.46 -2.62
CA ILE A 105 -1.01 16.87 -1.22
C ILE A 105 -1.50 18.30 -1.11
N GLU A 106 -2.55 18.50 -0.30
CA GLU A 106 -3.23 19.76 -0.09
C GLU A 106 -3.36 20.01 1.42
N ASN A 107 -2.81 21.13 1.92
CA ASN A 107 -2.91 21.51 3.34
C ASN A 107 -2.58 20.33 4.28
N GLU A 108 -1.44 19.70 4.10
CA GLU A 108 -0.95 18.55 4.88
C GLU A 108 -1.80 17.26 4.76
N LEU A 109 -2.86 17.27 4.00
CA LEU A 109 -3.69 16.11 3.72
C LEU A 109 -3.41 15.53 2.33
N PHE A 110 -3.60 14.23 2.19
CA PHE A 110 -3.57 13.56 0.91
C PHE A 110 -4.98 13.59 0.28
N ALA A 111 -5.11 14.26 -0.83
CA ALA A 111 -6.36 14.30 -1.60
C ALA A 111 -6.35 13.20 -2.66
N LEU A 112 -7.12 12.14 -2.43
CA LEU A 112 -7.35 11.06 -3.37
C LEU A 112 -8.59 11.36 -4.18
N GLN A 113 -8.40 11.75 -5.44
CA GLN A 113 -9.48 12.05 -6.38
C GLN A 113 -9.75 10.84 -7.27
N MET A 114 -11.01 10.45 -7.37
CA MET A 114 -11.49 9.30 -8.13
C MET A 114 -12.58 9.73 -9.10
N LYS A 115 -12.37 9.51 -10.40
CA LYS A 115 -13.39 9.69 -11.43
C LYS A 115 -14.20 8.40 -11.57
N LEU A 116 -15.48 8.49 -11.46
CA LEU A 116 -16.40 7.36 -11.41
C LEU A 116 -17.11 7.15 -12.76
N SER A 117 -17.53 5.91 -13.02
CA SER A 117 -18.49 5.63 -14.07
C SER A 117 -19.75 6.47 -13.84
N GLY A 118 -20.30 7.03 -14.90
CA GLY A 118 -21.41 8.02 -14.80
C GLY A 118 -20.94 9.48 -14.63
N GLY A 119 -19.63 9.77 -14.76
CA GLY A 119 -19.09 11.13 -14.86
C GLY A 119 -18.92 11.88 -13.54
N LYS A 120 -19.29 11.30 -12.41
CA LYS A 120 -19.07 11.91 -11.09
C LYS A 120 -17.61 11.81 -10.67
N THR A 121 -17.15 12.77 -9.87
CA THR A 121 -15.83 12.74 -9.23
C THR A 121 -16.02 12.75 -7.72
N LEU A 122 -15.27 11.87 -7.04
CA LEU A 122 -15.24 11.77 -5.59
C LEU A 122 -13.83 12.11 -5.10
N THR A 123 -13.71 12.98 -4.09
CA THR A 123 -12.43 13.32 -3.48
C THR A 123 -12.44 12.95 -2.01
N MET A 124 -11.52 12.09 -1.61
CA MET A 124 -11.26 11.72 -0.23
C MET A 124 -10.04 12.50 0.29
N ARG A 125 -10.19 13.19 1.43
CA ARG A 125 -9.05 13.81 2.13
C ARG A 125 -8.62 12.90 3.26
N LEU A 126 -7.37 12.47 3.19
CA LEU A 126 -6.79 11.47 4.08
C LEU A 126 -5.68 12.11 4.91
N THR A 127 -5.68 11.86 6.21
CA THR A 127 -4.51 12.07 7.05
C THR A 127 -3.45 11.02 6.72
N GLU A 128 -2.23 11.18 7.20
CA GLU A 128 -1.16 10.21 7.02
C GLU A 128 -1.53 8.83 7.58
N ASP A 129 -2.11 8.80 8.78
CA ASP A 129 -2.60 7.57 9.42
C ASP A 129 -3.70 6.89 8.57
N LEU A 130 -4.65 7.67 8.04
CA LEU A 130 -5.75 7.13 7.25
C LEU A 130 -5.27 6.62 5.87
N LEU A 131 -4.29 7.29 5.25
CA LEU A 131 -3.63 6.80 4.04
C LEU A 131 -2.88 5.49 4.32
N GLY A 132 -2.15 5.43 5.45
CA GLY A 132 -1.47 4.21 5.88
C GLY A 132 -2.45 3.04 6.06
N LYS A 133 -3.58 3.26 6.75
CA LYS A 133 -4.63 2.26 6.95
C LYS A 133 -5.28 1.80 5.63
N LEU A 134 -5.53 2.74 4.71
CA LEU A 134 -6.04 2.41 3.37
C LEU A 134 -5.07 1.49 2.62
N ARG A 135 -3.76 1.80 2.66
CA ARG A 135 -2.74 0.96 2.02
C ARG A 135 -2.69 -0.43 2.64
N VAL A 136 -2.64 -0.55 3.97
CA VAL A 136 -2.66 -1.84 4.67
C VAL A 136 -3.90 -2.66 4.30
N LEU A 137 -5.08 -2.03 4.25
CA LEU A 137 -6.32 -2.68 3.86
C LEU A 137 -6.23 -3.25 2.43
N LEU A 138 -5.78 -2.44 1.47
CA LEU A 138 -5.65 -2.85 0.07
C LEU A 138 -4.54 -3.91 -0.13
N GLU A 139 -3.42 -3.81 0.56
CA GLU A 139 -2.34 -4.83 0.55
C GLU A 139 -2.87 -6.19 1.02
N LYS A 140 -3.61 -6.23 2.14
CA LYS A 140 -4.23 -7.47 2.64
C LYS A 140 -5.21 -8.08 1.64
N ILE A 141 -6.03 -7.24 1.00
CA ILE A 141 -6.97 -7.70 -0.03
C ILE A 141 -6.23 -8.27 -1.24
N THR A 142 -5.17 -7.63 -1.72
CA THR A 142 -4.39 -8.13 -2.87
C THR A 142 -3.69 -9.45 -2.56
N GLN A 143 -3.22 -9.63 -1.33
CA GLN A 143 -2.64 -10.90 -0.87
C GLN A 143 -3.71 -12.01 -0.83
N SER A 144 -4.88 -11.74 -0.23
CA SER A 144 -5.97 -12.71 -0.13
C SER A 144 -6.58 -13.08 -1.50
N ALA A 145 -6.57 -12.15 -2.45
CA ALA A 145 -7.02 -12.36 -3.83
C ALA A 145 -5.95 -12.99 -4.72
N ASN A 146 -4.73 -13.21 -4.19
CA ASN A 146 -3.57 -13.74 -4.92
C ASN A 146 -3.24 -12.95 -6.21
N TRP A 147 -3.33 -11.62 -6.14
CA TRP A 147 -3.09 -10.76 -7.29
C TRP A 147 -1.61 -10.53 -7.63
N GLY A 148 -0.70 -10.98 -6.79
CA GLY A 148 0.75 -10.80 -6.99
C GLY A 148 1.20 -9.34 -6.97
N LEU A 149 0.38 -8.43 -6.43
CA LEU A 149 0.74 -7.04 -6.19
C LEU A 149 1.53 -6.95 -4.88
N VAL A 150 2.73 -7.49 -4.87
CA VAL A 150 3.63 -7.36 -3.72
C VAL A 150 4.22 -5.96 -3.79
N SER A 151 4.00 -5.14 -2.76
CA SER A 151 4.87 -4.00 -2.50
C SER A 151 6.30 -4.56 -2.44
N ALA A 152 7.22 -3.98 -3.22
CA ALA A 152 8.61 -4.44 -3.24
C ALA A 152 9.18 -4.33 -1.82
N ALA A 153 9.13 -5.43 -1.08
CA ALA A 153 9.94 -5.56 0.13
C ALA A 153 11.40 -5.37 -0.29
N PRO A 154 12.20 -4.63 0.47
CA PRO A 154 13.61 -4.49 0.17
C PRO A 154 14.20 -5.89 0.04
N SER A 155 14.71 -6.20 -1.15
CA SER A 155 15.43 -7.44 -1.42
C SER A 155 16.56 -7.52 -0.40
N GLN A 156 16.46 -8.43 0.57
CA GLN A 156 17.59 -8.76 1.41
C GLN A 156 18.70 -9.19 0.46
N ALA A 157 19.76 -8.40 0.42
CA ALA A 157 20.97 -8.77 -0.30
C ALA A 157 21.37 -10.18 0.16
N PRO A 158 21.71 -11.10 -0.76
CA PRO A 158 22.15 -12.42 -0.36
C PRO A 158 23.36 -12.26 0.55
N ASN A 159 23.26 -12.81 1.75
CA ASN A 159 24.36 -12.90 2.70
C ASN A 159 25.52 -13.59 1.98
N PRO A 160 26.73 -13.02 1.91
CA PRO A 160 27.86 -13.73 1.36
C PRO A 160 28.10 -14.96 2.24
N SER A 161 27.93 -16.13 1.64
CA SER A 161 28.29 -17.40 2.27
C SER A 161 29.75 -17.32 2.69
N PRO A 162 30.13 -17.77 3.90
CA PRO A 162 31.54 -17.85 4.28
C PRO A 162 32.23 -18.85 3.35
N GLU A 163 33.20 -18.35 2.59
CA GLU A 163 34.12 -19.18 1.83
C GLU A 163 34.76 -20.21 2.75
N SER A 164 34.46 -21.47 2.50
CA SER A 164 35.15 -22.58 3.10
C SER A 164 36.63 -22.59 2.61
N SER A 165 37.51 -22.06 3.42
CA SER A 165 38.94 -22.20 3.23
C SER A 165 39.32 -23.66 3.37
N THR A 166 39.58 -24.33 2.27
CA THR A 166 40.21 -25.65 2.20
C THR A 166 41.68 -25.50 2.57
N PRO A 167 42.22 -26.21 3.57
CA PRO A 167 43.64 -26.18 3.82
C PRO A 167 44.39 -27.03 2.78
N THR A 168 45.30 -26.41 2.07
CA THR A 168 46.24 -27.06 1.17
C THR A 168 47.24 -27.95 1.98
N PRO A 169 47.44 -29.23 1.65
CA PRO A 169 48.46 -30.04 2.33
C PRO A 169 49.88 -29.63 1.88
N PRO A 170 50.89 -29.70 2.75
CA PRO A 170 52.24 -29.35 2.40
C PRO A 170 52.88 -30.42 1.49
N SER A 171 53.41 -29.98 0.36
CA SER A 171 54.24 -30.81 -0.52
C SER A 171 55.59 -31.08 0.12
N ASP A 172 55.78 -32.33 0.43
CA ASP A 172 57.05 -32.89 0.86
C ASP A 172 58.02 -32.98 -0.35
N SER A 173 59.06 -32.18 -0.31
CA SER A 173 60.16 -32.24 -1.31
C SER A 173 61.20 -33.26 -0.86
N GLY A 174 60.99 -34.50 -1.29
CA GLY A 174 61.98 -35.55 -1.16
C GLY A 174 63.27 -35.21 -1.95
N LYS A 175 64.36 -35.06 -1.20
CA LYS A 175 65.74 -35.01 -1.65
C LYS A 175 66.09 -36.33 -2.28
N ILE A 176 66.54 -36.34 -3.55
CA ILE A 176 67.30 -37.48 -4.07
C ILE A 176 68.72 -36.97 -4.44
N LEU A 177 69.74 -37.57 -3.78
CA LEU A 177 71.10 -37.48 -4.13
C LEU A 177 71.42 -38.52 -5.24
N HIS A 178 72.06 -38.12 -6.27
CA HIS A 178 73.24 -38.62 -6.98
C HIS A 178 73.41 -37.92 -8.30
#